data_e1a3db402c3287f3cc64ad3e319ea4a5
#
_entry.id   e1a3db402c3287f3cc64ad3e319ea4a5
#
_cell.length_a   1.000
_cell.length_b   1.000
_cell.length_c   1.000
_cell.angle_alpha   90.00
_cell.angle_beta   90.00
_cell.angle_gamma   90.00
#
_symmetry.space_group_name_H-M   'P 1'
#
loop_
_entity.id
_entity.type
_entity.pdbx_description
1 polymer ?
#
loop_
_entity_poly.entity_id
_entity_poly.type
_entity_poly.pdbx_seq_one_letter_code
_entity_poly.pdbx_strand_id
1 'polypeptide(L)'
;AGRIGQVHGATLRSMTTARAAAVSDFIPEAANDLASKLGARAMTTDEIIASPDIDAVVIGTPTTTHYDIIHAAAAAGKAIFCEKPVDLSVERIRECLTAVEKGGVAFMTAFNRRFDPGFAHLQQQIADQVIGNVELVTILSRDPSPPPIGYIKTSGGIFRDMMIHDLDMARFLLGEDPVEISAVGSCLVDPEIGDAGDFDTAAVTLKTASGKICQISNSRRATYGYDQRVEVHGAKGMLRADNVPEHNVELSTGAGFTSAPTQPFFLERYAAAYRREMEHFVASVADGKV
;
A
#
# COMPACT_ATOMS: atom_id res chain seq x y z
N ALA A 1 14.44 -7.98 4.79
CA ALA A 1 15.14 -6.80 5.34
C ALA A 1 15.40 -5.73 4.26
N GLY A 2 14.70 -5.82 3.12
CA GLY A 2 14.73 -4.83 2.05
C GLY A 2 14.07 -3.50 2.45
N ARG A 3 13.82 -2.61 1.44
CA ARG A 3 13.28 -1.25 1.68
C ARG A 3 12.05 -1.24 2.59
N ILE A 4 11.04 -2.04 2.27
CA ILE A 4 9.78 -2.05 3.05
C ILE A 4 9.98 -2.73 4.42
N GLY A 5 10.85 -3.73 4.52
CA GLY A 5 11.22 -4.35 5.80
C GLY A 5 11.89 -3.37 6.77
N GLN A 6 12.71 -2.42 6.26
CA GLN A 6 13.28 -1.33 7.05
C GLN A 6 12.18 -0.39 7.59
N VAL A 7 11.15 -0.09 6.78
CA VAL A 7 10.02 0.76 7.17
C VAL A 7 9.22 0.10 8.30
N HIS A 8 8.79 -1.15 8.10
CA HIS A 8 8.03 -1.88 9.13
C HIS A 8 8.86 -2.12 10.39
N GLY A 9 10.15 -2.42 10.24
CA GLY A 9 11.07 -2.55 11.37
C GLY A 9 11.17 -1.26 12.18
N ALA A 10 11.37 -0.12 11.53
CA ALA A 10 11.42 1.18 12.20
C ALA A 10 10.08 1.52 12.89
N THR A 11 8.96 1.19 12.27
CA THR A 11 7.63 1.34 12.87
C THR A 11 7.51 0.50 14.14
N LEU A 12 7.79 -0.80 14.08
CA LEU A 12 7.74 -1.70 15.24
C LEU A 12 8.66 -1.24 16.37
N ARG A 13 9.87 -0.75 16.05
CA ARG A 13 10.78 -0.20 17.05
C ARG A 13 10.22 1.01 17.79
N SER A 14 9.36 1.80 17.15
CA SER A 14 8.74 2.99 17.76
C SER A 14 7.49 2.65 18.59
N MET A 15 6.98 1.42 18.52
CA MET A 15 5.79 0.97 19.23
C MET A 15 6.13 0.46 20.62
N THR A 16 5.17 0.55 21.55
CA THR A 16 5.26 -0.02 22.91
C THR A 16 4.40 -1.26 23.08
N THR A 17 3.48 -1.52 22.13
CA THR A 17 2.50 -2.61 22.15
C THR A 17 2.98 -3.87 21.43
N ALA A 18 4.01 -3.75 20.61
CA ALA A 18 4.64 -4.86 19.90
C ALA A 18 6.15 -4.62 19.75
N ARG A 19 6.89 -5.70 19.45
CA ARG A 19 8.32 -5.64 19.16
C ARG A 19 8.69 -6.58 18.02
N ALA A 20 9.69 -6.24 17.25
CA ALA A 20 10.33 -7.18 16.34
C ALA A 20 11.15 -8.19 17.16
N ALA A 21 10.74 -9.45 17.18
CA ALA A 21 11.43 -10.52 17.89
C ALA A 21 12.52 -11.18 17.03
N ALA A 22 12.27 -11.27 15.72
CA ALA A 22 13.20 -11.87 14.76
C ALA A 22 13.11 -11.21 13.39
N VAL A 23 14.14 -11.34 12.59
CA VAL A 23 14.24 -10.90 11.19
C VAL A 23 14.78 -12.04 10.35
N SER A 24 14.14 -12.25 9.18
CA SER A 24 14.62 -13.16 8.15
C SER A 24 14.82 -12.42 6.83
N ASP A 25 15.84 -12.80 6.07
CA ASP A 25 16.05 -12.38 4.70
C ASP A 25 16.80 -13.49 3.96
N PHE A 26 16.62 -13.55 2.63
CA PHE A 26 17.41 -14.46 1.77
C PHE A 26 18.92 -14.14 1.82
N ILE A 27 19.25 -12.86 2.07
CA ILE A 27 20.62 -12.38 2.27
C ILE A 27 20.89 -12.31 3.79
N PRO A 28 21.71 -13.23 4.36
CA PRO A 28 21.94 -13.31 5.81
C PRO A 28 22.48 -12.01 6.41
N GLU A 29 23.34 -11.29 5.69
CA GLU A 29 23.91 -10.02 6.13
C GLU A 29 22.82 -8.96 6.31
N ALA A 30 21.85 -8.90 5.38
CA ALA A 30 20.72 -7.97 5.48
C ALA A 30 19.81 -8.29 6.67
N ALA A 31 19.58 -9.59 6.95
CA ALA A 31 18.85 -10.03 8.14
C ALA A 31 19.56 -9.63 9.42
N ASN A 32 20.87 -9.87 9.51
CA ASN A 32 21.69 -9.52 10.67
C ASN A 32 21.73 -8.00 10.91
N ASP A 33 21.90 -7.21 9.86
CA ASP A 33 21.96 -5.74 9.96
C ASP A 33 20.63 -5.17 10.49
N LEU A 34 19.51 -5.62 9.96
CA LEU A 34 18.21 -5.16 10.41
C LEU A 34 17.90 -5.68 11.81
N ALA A 35 18.17 -6.95 12.11
CA ALA A 35 17.99 -7.52 13.44
C ALA A 35 18.77 -6.74 14.50
N SER A 36 20.03 -6.41 14.21
CA SER A 36 20.87 -5.58 15.11
C SER A 36 20.25 -4.21 15.39
N LYS A 37 19.74 -3.52 14.35
CA LYS A 37 19.08 -2.21 14.50
C LYS A 37 17.81 -2.27 15.36
N LEU A 38 17.12 -3.42 15.34
CA LEU A 38 15.86 -3.63 16.05
C LEU A 38 16.04 -4.26 17.44
N GLY A 39 17.23 -4.72 17.80
CA GLY A 39 17.43 -5.54 18.99
C GLY A 39 16.74 -6.91 18.89
N ALA A 40 16.60 -7.43 17.68
CA ALA A 40 15.94 -8.68 17.34
C ALA A 40 16.98 -9.79 17.03
N ARG A 41 16.51 -11.01 16.84
CA ARG A 41 17.33 -12.16 16.41
C ARG A 41 17.30 -12.26 14.87
N ALA A 42 18.41 -12.59 14.23
CA ALA A 42 18.40 -13.07 12.85
C ALA A 42 18.07 -14.56 12.87
N MET A 43 17.03 -14.96 12.13
CA MET A 43 16.51 -16.35 12.07
C MET A 43 16.08 -16.65 10.64
N THR A 44 16.01 -17.93 10.27
CA THR A 44 15.38 -18.35 9.02
C THR A 44 13.87 -18.17 9.09
N THR A 45 13.19 -18.13 7.95
CA THR A 45 11.72 -18.04 7.88
C THR A 45 11.06 -19.23 8.60
N ASP A 46 11.58 -20.43 8.42
CA ASP A 46 11.07 -21.63 9.06
C ASP A 46 11.22 -21.60 10.58
N GLU A 47 12.36 -21.13 11.09
CA GLU A 47 12.57 -20.94 12.53
C GLU A 47 11.62 -19.90 13.12
N ILE A 48 11.35 -18.78 12.40
CA ILE A 48 10.37 -17.76 12.81
C ILE A 48 8.98 -18.38 12.92
N ILE A 49 8.56 -19.10 11.88
CA ILE A 49 7.23 -19.73 11.83
C ILE A 49 7.08 -20.80 12.93
N ALA A 50 8.10 -21.58 13.18
CA ALA A 50 8.07 -22.64 14.20
C ALA A 50 8.21 -22.11 15.65
N SER A 51 8.65 -20.86 15.85
CA SER A 51 8.93 -20.31 17.19
C SER A 51 7.62 -20.08 17.98
N PRO A 52 7.48 -20.64 19.20
CA PRO A 52 6.32 -20.36 20.05
C PRO A 52 6.32 -18.93 20.62
N ASP A 53 7.46 -18.22 20.61
CA ASP A 53 7.63 -16.87 21.14
C ASP A 53 7.25 -15.77 20.15
N ILE A 54 6.76 -16.16 18.95
CA ILE A 54 6.38 -15.21 17.88
C ILE A 54 4.89 -15.37 17.61
N ASP A 55 4.11 -14.31 17.79
CA ASP A 55 2.65 -14.32 17.63
C ASP A 55 2.21 -14.02 16.20
N ALA A 56 3.01 -13.21 15.48
CA ALA A 56 2.65 -12.70 14.16
C ALA A 56 3.87 -12.61 13.24
N VAL A 57 3.63 -12.66 11.93
CA VAL A 57 4.63 -12.46 10.89
C VAL A 57 4.29 -11.26 10.02
N VAL A 58 5.31 -10.46 9.67
CA VAL A 58 5.23 -9.37 8.69
C VAL A 58 5.97 -9.83 7.43
N ILE A 59 5.23 -10.06 6.35
CA ILE A 59 5.74 -10.56 5.07
C ILE A 59 6.02 -9.36 4.17
N GLY A 60 7.29 -8.98 4.03
CA GLY A 60 7.78 -7.91 3.15
C GLY A 60 8.85 -8.43 2.19
N THR A 61 8.75 -9.69 1.79
CA THR A 61 9.61 -10.39 0.83
C THR A 61 9.14 -10.14 -0.62
N PRO A 62 9.81 -10.62 -1.67
CA PRO A 62 9.26 -10.57 -3.03
C PRO A 62 7.93 -11.32 -3.14
N THR A 63 6.99 -10.78 -3.94
CA THR A 63 5.62 -11.33 -4.11
C THR A 63 5.59 -12.83 -4.40
N THR A 64 6.57 -13.34 -5.14
CA THR A 64 6.67 -14.76 -5.49
C THR A 64 6.82 -15.70 -4.30
N THR A 65 7.16 -15.20 -3.13
CA THR A 65 7.34 -15.98 -1.90
C THR A 65 6.18 -15.86 -0.92
N HIS A 66 5.25 -14.91 -1.13
CA HIS A 66 4.16 -14.64 -0.19
C HIS A 66 3.28 -15.87 0.02
N TYR A 67 2.92 -16.57 -1.07
CA TYR A 67 2.05 -17.74 -1.04
C TYR A 67 2.53 -18.80 -0.04
N ASP A 68 3.78 -19.23 -0.17
CA ASP A 68 4.33 -20.30 0.67
C ASP A 68 4.44 -19.86 2.14
N ILE A 69 4.85 -18.61 2.38
CA ILE A 69 4.97 -18.06 3.73
C ILE A 69 3.60 -17.90 4.40
N ILE A 70 2.57 -17.44 3.66
CA ILE A 70 1.20 -17.33 4.17
C ILE A 70 0.67 -18.70 4.58
N HIS A 71 0.82 -19.71 3.72
CA HIS A 71 0.38 -21.08 4.03
C HIS A 71 1.06 -21.65 5.27
N ALA A 72 2.39 -21.50 5.36
CA ALA A 72 3.14 -22.01 6.51
C ALA A 72 2.77 -21.25 7.81
N ALA A 73 2.64 -19.93 7.76
CA ALA A 73 2.28 -19.10 8.91
C ALA A 73 0.85 -19.40 9.41
N ALA A 74 -0.12 -19.51 8.49
CA ALA A 74 -1.49 -19.86 8.81
C ALA A 74 -1.59 -21.25 9.46
N ALA A 75 -0.86 -22.24 8.92
CA ALA A 75 -0.81 -23.61 9.49
C ALA A 75 -0.17 -23.64 10.89
N ALA A 76 0.76 -22.71 11.18
CA ALA A 76 1.40 -22.57 12.48
C ALA A 76 0.60 -21.67 13.46
N GLY A 77 -0.58 -21.19 13.08
CA GLY A 77 -1.42 -20.34 13.93
C GLY A 77 -0.87 -18.94 14.15
N LYS A 78 -0.01 -18.42 13.23
CA LYS A 78 0.54 -17.07 13.31
C LYS A 78 -0.39 -16.07 12.64
N ALA A 79 -0.61 -14.91 13.27
CA ALA A 79 -1.22 -13.76 12.61
C ALA A 79 -0.32 -13.25 11.48
N ILE A 80 -0.91 -12.74 10.39
CA ILE A 80 -0.19 -12.45 9.16
C ILE A 80 -0.47 -11.02 8.71
N PHE A 81 0.56 -10.20 8.62
CA PHE A 81 0.58 -8.96 7.87
C PHE A 81 1.34 -9.19 6.56
N CYS A 82 0.71 -9.04 5.42
CA CYS A 82 1.32 -9.30 4.13
C CYS A 82 1.36 -8.06 3.26
N GLU A 83 2.54 -7.71 2.72
CA GLU A 83 2.67 -6.67 1.70
C GLU A 83 1.89 -7.00 0.44
N LYS A 84 1.44 -5.95 -0.23
CA LYS A 84 0.76 -6.06 -1.52
C LYS A 84 1.78 -6.26 -2.68
N PRO A 85 1.37 -6.91 -3.76
CA PRO A 85 0.19 -7.77 -3.88
C PRO A 85 0.40 -9.08 -3.12
N VAL A 86 -0.67 -9.68 -2.64
CA VAL A 86 -0.60 -10.99 -1.96
C VAL A 86 -0.02 -12.06 -2.89
N ASP A 87 -0.46 -12.08 -4.14
CA ASP A 87 0.11 -12.86 -5.25
C ASP A 87 -0.28 -12.18 -6.58
N LEU A 88 0.34 -12.58 -7.69
CA LEU A 88 -0.04 -12.14 -9.04
C LEU A 88 -1.15 -12.98 -9.66
N SER A 89 -1.49 -14.14 -9.10
CA SER A 89 -2.60 -15.02 -9.49
C SER A 89 -3.76 -14.91 -8.50
N VAL A 90 -4.96 -14.67 -9.03
CA VAL A 90 -6.20 -14.60 -8.24
C VAL A 90 -6.50 -15.96 -7.61
N GLU A 91 -6.21 -17.06 -8.29
CA GLU A 91 -6.40 -18.43 -7.81
C GLU A 91 -5.54 -18.66 -6.56
N ARG A 92 -4.24 -18.32 -6.62
CA ARG A 92 -3.32 -18.43 -5.48
C ARG A 92 -3.73 -17.51 -4.32
N ILE A 93 -4.25 -16.31 -4.59
CA ILE A 93 -4.80 -15.45 -3.53
C ILE A 93 -5.97 -16.13 -2.83
N ARG A 94 -6.90 -16.76 -3.57
CA ARG A 94 -8.04 -17.50 -2.98
C ARG A 94 -7.57 -18.68 -2.14
N GLU A 95 -6.56 -19.41 -2.59
CA GLU A 95 -5.94 -20.48 -1.81
C GLU A 95 -5.32 -19.97 -0.51
N CYS A 96 -4.59 -18.83 -0.56
CA CYS A 96 -4.07 -18.17 0.64
C CYS A 96 -5.19 -17.80 1.63
N LEU A 97 -6.28 -17.20 1.15
CA LEU A 97 -7.42 -16.83 2.01
C LEU A 97 -8.07 -18.06 2.62
N THR A 98 -8.23 -19.15 1.86
CA THR A 98 -8.73 -20.42 2.38
C THR A 98 -7.81 -21.00 3.48
N ALA A 99 -6.48 -20.90 3.30
CA ALA A 99 -5.53 -21.36 4.32
C ALA A 99 -5.62 -20.50 5.60
N VAL A 100 -5.75 -19.18 5.46
CA VAL A 100 -5.94 -18.25 6.58
C VAL A 100 -7.23 -18.53 7.33
N GLU A 101 -8.35 -18.68 6.64
CA GLU A 101 -9.66 -19.03 7.23
C GLU A 101 -9.58 -20.36 7.98
N LYS A 102 -8.97 -21.40 7.38
CA LYS A 102 -8.77 -22.70 8.02
C LYS A 102 -7.88 -22.62 9.26
N GLY A 103 -6.85 -21.76 9.22
CA GLY A 103 -5.95 -21.51 10.35
C GLY A 103 -6.60 -20.71 11.47
N GLY A 104 -7.70 -20.00 11.19
CA GLY A 104 -8.39 -19.12 12.14
C GLY A 104 -7.49 -17.99 12.63
N VAL A 105 -6.61 -17.47 11.77
CA VAL A 105 -5.62 -16.44 12.13
C VAL A 105 -5.99 -15.08 11.55
N ALA A 106 -5.60 -14.02 12.24
CA ALA A 106 -5.73 -12.65 11.72
C ALA A 106 -4.87 -12.50 10.45
N PHE A 107 -5.47 -11.93 9.39
CA PHE A 107 -4.77 -11.65 8.15
C PHE A 107 -5.05 -10.22 7.69
N MET A 108 -4.01 -9.48 7.36
CA MET A 108 -4.11 -8.13 6.85
C MET A 108 -3.20 -7.94 5.63
N THR A 109 -3.78 -7.45 4.52
CA THR A 109 -3.01 -6.99 3.36
C THR A 109 -2.62 -5.53 3.54
N ALA A 110 -1.38 -5.18 3.24
CA ALA A 110 -0.80 -3.86 3.44
C ALA A 110 -1.29 -2.83 2.41
N PHE A 111 -2.55 -2.40 2.54
CA PHE A 111 -3.09 -1.26 1.81
C PHE A 111 -2.96 0.02 2.65
N ASN A 112 -1.73 0.46 2.82
CA ASN A 112 -1.33 1.56 3.70
C ASN A 112 -2.10 2.86 3.47
N ARG A 113 -2.55 3.15 2.24
CA ARG A 113 -3.26 4.39 1.91
C ARG A 113 -4.58 4.54 2.67
N ARG A 114 -5.25 3.45 3.05
CA ARG A 114 -6.45 3.48 3.91
C ARG A 114 -6.18 4.08 5.29
N PHE A 115 -4.91 4.05 5.72
CA PHE A 115 -4.43 4.56 7.03
C PHE A 115 -3.77 5.94 6.92
N ASP A 116 -3.65 6.49 5.70
CA ASP A 116 -3.20 7.88 5.53
C ASP A 116 -4.16 8.84 6.24
N PRO A 117 -3.65 9.78 7.05
CA PRO A 117 -4.51 10.70 7.81
C PRO A 117 -5.53 11.46 6.97
N GLY A 118 -5.12 11.92 5.77
CA GLY A 118 -5.98 12.65 4.86
C GLY A 118 -7.05 11.74 4.24
N PHE A 119 -6.65 10.59 3.70
CA PHE A 119 -7.58 9.67 3.04
C PHE A 119 -8.53 8.98 4.03
N ALA A 120 -8.05 8.64 5.23
CA ALA A 120 -8.90 8.12 6.30
C ALA A 120 -9.96 9.15 6.75
N HIS A 121 -9.56 10.42 6.89
CA HIS A 121 -10.51 11.50 7.21
C HIS A 121 -11.53 11.72 6.08
N LEU A 122 -11.10 11.64 4.82
CA LEU A 122 -11.97 11.73 3.66
C LEU A 122 -13.05 10.63 3.70
N GLN A 123 -12.66 9.39 3.95
CA GLN A 123 -13.57 8.27 4.09
C GLN A 123 -14.54 8.44 5.29
N GLN A 124 -14.05 8.95 6.42
CA GLN A 124 -14.91 9.23 7.58
C GLN A 124 -15.99 10.27 7.23
N GLN A 125 -15.63 11.35 6.51
CA GLN A 125 -16.60 12.35 6.07
C GLN A 125 -17.65 11.79 5.09
N ILE A 126 -17.25 10.82 4.26
CA ILE A 126 -18.18 10.07 3.40
C ILE A 126 -19.15 9.22 4.25
N ALA A 127 -18.62 8.47 5.22
CA ALA A 127 -19.41 7.65 6.13
C ALA A 127 -20.41 8.50 6.94
N ASP A 128 -20.02 9.70 7.36
CA ASP A 128 -20.85 10.67 8.04
C ASP A 128 -21.86 11.40 7.12
N GLN A 129 -21.89 11.07 5.84
CA GLN A 129 -22.80 11.63 4.82
C GLN A 129 -22.68 13.16 4.66
N VAL A 130 -21.53 13.75 4.94
CA VAL A 130 -21.30 15.21 4.87
C VAL A 130 -21.54 15.76 3.47
N ILE A 131 -21.09 15.03 2.44
CA ILE A 131 -21.28 15.38 1.03
C ILE A 131 -22.51 14.68 0.39
N GLY A 132 -23.30 13.98 1.18
CA GLY A 132 -24.40 13.13 0.67
C GLY A 132 -23.88 11.89 -0.04
N ASN A 133 -24.69 11.34 -0.95
CA ASN A 133 -24.28 10.17 -1.74
C ASN A 133 -23.08 10.49 -2.62
N VAL A 134 -22.10 9.63 -2.63
CA VAL A 134 -20.95 9.71 -3.54
C VAL A 134 -21.42 9.48 -4.97
N GLU A 135 -20.99 10.32 -5.90
CA GLU A 135 -21.32 10.28 -7.32
C GLU A 135 -20.10 10.00 -8.19
N LEU A 136 -19.00 10.73 -7.96
CA LEU A 136 -17.77 10.63 -8.72
C LEU A 136 -16.54 10.67 -7.80
N VAL A 137 -15.61 9.76 -8.01
CA VAL A 137 -14.27 9.75 -7.39
C VAL A 137 -13.22 9.98 -8.46
N THR A 138 -12.26 10.87 -8.23
CA THR A 138 -11.09 11.07 -9.09
C THR A 138 -9.82 10.82 -8.29
N ILE A 139 -8.96 9.93 -8.79
CA ILE A 139 -7.68 9.57 -8.17
C ILE A 139 -6.55 9.87 -9.14
N LEU A 140 -5.57 10.66 -8.70
CA LEU A 140 -4.32 10.90 -9.41
C LEU A 140 -3.16 10.32 -8.60
N SER A 141 -2.36 9.49 -9.26
CA SER A 141 -1.22 8.84 -8.63
C SER A 141 -0.04 8.83 -9.59
N ARG A 142 1.04 9.55 -9.25
CA ARG A 142 2.20 9.70 -10.12
C ARG A 142 3.48 9.58 -9.33
N ASP A 143 4.35 8.69 -9.79
CA ASP A 143 5.70 8.50 -9.24
C ASP A 143 6.66 9.57 -9.78
N PRO A 144 7.66 10.02 -9.03
CA PRO A 144 8.63 10.99 -9.52
C PRO A 144 9.48 10.45 -10.67
N SER A 145 9.73 9.14 -10.70
CA SER A 145 10.46 8.44 -11.77
C SER A 145 10.09 6.96 -11.83
N PRO A 146 10.29 6.29 -12.99
CA PRO A 146 10.07 4.86 -13.12
C PRO A 146 11.01 4.04 -12.23
N PRO A 147 10.57 2.87 -11.76
CA PRO A 147 11.47 1.89 -11.13
C PRO A 147 12.39 1.25 -12.20
N PRO A 148 13.49 0.59 -11.79
CA PRO A 148 14.38 -0.12 -12.72
C PRO A 148 13.64 -1.17 -13.55
N ILE A 149 14.03 -1.36 -14.83
CA ILE A 149 13.41 -2.33 -15.76
C ILE A 149 13.38 -3.76 -15.21
N GLY A 150 14.45 -4.18 -14.50
CA GLY A 150 14.48 -5.49 -13.84
C GLY A 150 13.34 -5.69 -12.82
N TYR A 151 12.94 -4.64 -12.12
CA TYR A 151 11.80 -4.67 -11.21
C TYR A 151 10.46 -4.72 -11.97
N ILE A 152 10.31 -3.92 -13.03
CA ILE A 152 9.10 -3.90 -13.87
C ILE A 152 8.75 -5.30 -14.37
N LYS A 153 9.74 -6.05 -14.87
CA LYS A 153 9.55 -7.41 -15.39
C LYS A 153 8.98 -8.41 -14.37
N THR A 154 9.11 -8.14 -13.09
CA THR A 154 8.70 -9.06 -12.00
C THR A 154 7.61 -8.53 -11.10
N SER A 155 7.31 -7.22 -11.15
CA SER A 155 6.37 -6.56 -10.25
C SER A 155 4.89 -6.80 -10.57
N GLY A 156 4.58 -7.24 -11.78
CA GLY A 156 3.21 -7.35 -12.30
C GLY A 156 2.73 -6.11 -13.06
N GLY A 157 3.63 -5.15 -13.32
CA GLY A 157 3.38 -3.96 -14.13
C GLY A 157 2.58 -2.86 -13.43
N ILE A 158 2.27 -1.80 -14.19
CA ILE A 158 1.64 -0.61 -13.63
C ILE A 158 0.32 -0.92 -12.90
N PHE A 159 -0.48 -1.87 -13.39
CA PHE A 159 -1.80 -2.18 -12.83
C PHE A 159 -1.71 -2.96 -11.50
N ARG A 160 -0.80 -3.94 -11.38
CA ARG A 160 -0.68 -4.81 -10.20
C ARG A 160 0.32 -4.31 -9.17
N ASP A 161 1.24 -3.44 -9.56
CA ASP A 161 2.24 -2.89 -8.67
C ASP A 161 1.87 -1.48 -8.17
N MET A 162 1.55 -0.55 -9.09
CA MET A 162 1.26 0.85 -8.79
C MET A 162 -0.24 1.09 -8.57
N MET A 163 -1.06 0.80 -9.58
CA MET A 163 -2.50 1.11 -9.58
C MET A 163 -3.30 0.27 -8.58
N ILE A 164 -2.76 -0.84 -8.09
CA ILE A 164 -3.43 -1.67 -7.07
C ILE A 164 -3.84 -0.84 -5.85
N HIS A 165 -3.04 0.15 -5.46
CA HIS A 165 -3.36 1.08 -4.40
C HIS A 165 -4.55 1.98 -4.73
N ASP A 166 -4.65 2.41 -5.99
CA ASP A 166 -5.73 3.29 -6.46
C ASP A 166 -7.02 2.51 -6.66
N LEU A 167 -6.94 1.26 -7.12
CA LEU A 167 -8.07 0.34 -7.20
C LEU A 167 -8.64 0.02 -5.81
N ASP A 168 -7.77 -0.18 -4.82
CA ASP A 168 -8.17 -0.34 -3.43
C ASP A 168 -8.83 0.93 -2.87
N MET A 169 -8.24 2.11 -3.13
CA MET A 169 -8.81 3.40 -2.72
C MET A 169 -10.16 3.67 -3.39
N ALA A 170 -10.33 3.31 -4.67
CA ALA A 170 -11.62 3.43 -5.35
C ALA A 170 -12.71 2.64 -4.62
N ARG A 171 -12.46 1.36 -4.30
CA ARG A 171 -13.39 0.52 -3.52
C ARG A 171 -13.68 1.11 -2.13
N PHE A 172 -12.63 1.59 -1.45
CA PHE A 172 -12.73 2.18 -0.11
C PHE A 172 -13.61 3.44 -0.07
N LEU A 173 -13.51 4.30 -1.09
CA LEU A 173 -14.25 5.57 -1.15
C LEU A 173 -15.64 5.42 -1.79
N LEU A 174 -15.80 4.54 -2.78
CA LEU A 174 -17.11 4.24 -3.39
C LEU A 174 -18.02 3.47 -2.42
N GLY A 175 -17.43 2.69 -1.48
CA GLY A 175 -18.15 1.84 -0.55
C GLY A 175 -18.81 0.62 -1.18
N GLU A 176 -18.48 0.30 -2.44
CA GLU A 176 -18.97 -0.86 -3.20
C GLU A 176 -18.00 -1.27 -4.30
N ASP A 177 -18.09 -2.51 -4.75
CA ASP A 177 -17.22 -3.03 -5.80
C ASP A 177 -17.64 -2.57 -7.19
N PRO A 178 -16.68 -2.23 -8.08
CA PRO A 178 -16.96 -1.95 -9.47
C PRO A 178 -17.48 -3.18 -10.21
N VAL A 179 -18.42 -2.96 -11.14
CA VAL A 179 -18.98 -3.99 -12.05
C VAL A 179 -18.60 -3.77 -13.51
N GLU A 180 -18.14 -2.55 -13.85
CA GLU A 180 -17.63 -2.21 -15.18
C GLU A 180 -16.24 -1.56 -15.04
N ILE A 181 -15.31 -1.94 -15.92
CA ILE A 181 -13.94 -1.39 -15.97
C ILE A 181 -13.59 -1.10 -17.42
N SER A 182 -13.08 0.11 -17.68
CA SER A 182 -12.44 0.49 -18.94
C SER A 182 -11.04 1.03 -18.64
N ALA A 183 -10.01 0.51 -19.32
CA ALA A 183 -8.63 0.88 -19.09
C ALA A 183 -7.89 1.11 -20.41
N VAL A 184 -7.05 2.15 -20.42
CA VAL A 184 -6.10 2.42 -21.48
C VAL A 184 -4.70 2.62 -20.88
N GLY A 185 -3.68 2.14 -21.57
CA GLY A 185 -2.28 2.32 -21.16
C GLY A 185 -1.42 2.68 -22.37
N SER A 186 -0.31 3.37 -22.10
CA SER A 186 0.68 3.77 -23.10
C SER A 186 2.06 3.89 -22.48
N CYS A 187 3.11 3.85 -23.32
CA CYS A 187 4.49 4.13 -22.95
C CYS A 187 4.88 5.51 -23.49
N LEU A 188 4.83 6.52 -22.61
CA LEU A 188 5.08 7.92 -22.92
C LEU A 188 6.29 8.49 -22.16
N VAL A 189 6.81 7.73 -21.19
CA VAL A 189 7.91 8.12 -20.30
C VAL A 189 9.20 7.46 -20.71
N ASP A 190 9.19 6.12 -20.88
CA ASP A 190 10.38 5.32 -21.22
C ASP A 190 9.99 4.15 -22.13
N PRO A 191 10.49 4.11 -23.37
CA PRO A 191 10.19 3.04 -24.32
C PRO A 191 10.65 1.65 -23.85
N GLU A 192 11.70 1.54 -23.00
CA GLU A 192 12.16 0.26 -22.47
C GLU A 192 11.09 -0.42 -21.58
N ILE A 193 10.18 0.35 -21.00
CA ILE A 193 9.02 -0.18 -20.27
C ILE A 193 8.06 -0.91 -21.21
N GLY A 194 7.80 -0.32 -22.40
CA GLY A 194 7.03 -0.96 -23.45
C GLY A 194 7.69 -2.24 -23.98
N ASP A 195 9.00 -2.20 -24.19
CA ASP A 195 9.80 -3.37 -24.61
C ASP A 195 9.76 -4.49 -23.55
N ALA A 196 9.58 -4.12 -22.26
CA ALA A 196 9.38 -5.06 -21.17
C ALA A 196 7.95 -5.61 -21.07
N GLY A 197 7.02 -5.14 -21.92
CA GLY A 197 5.62 -5.60 -21.96
C GLY A 197 4.69 -4.91 -20.93
N ASP A 198 5.07 -3.73 -20.43
CA ASP A 198 4.30 -2.94 -19.46
C ASP A 198 3.96 -1.54 -20.02
N PHE A 199 3.25 -0.76 -19.25
CA PHE A 199 2.93 0.65 -19.50
C PHE A 199 3.56 1.53 -18.42
N ASP A 200 3.80 2.80 -18.75
CA ASP A 200 4.24 3.83 -17.80
C ASP A 200 3.18 4.91 -17.51
N THR A 201 2.14 4.92 -18.32
CA THR A 201 1.02 5.86 -18.21
C THR A 201 -0.27 5.09 -18.43
N ALA A 202 -1.24 5.25 -17.51
CA ALA A 202 -2.52 4.55 -17.61
C ALA A 202 -3.68 5.43 -17.11
N ALA A 203 -4.85 5.25 -17.71
CA ALA A 203 -6.10 5.81 -17.24
C ALA A 203 -7.16 4.70 -17.17
N VAL A 204 -7.93 4.73 -16.08
CA VAL A 204 -8.98 3.73 -15.83
C VAL A 204 -10.26 4.44 -15.41
N THR A 205 -11.39 3.95 -15.92
CA THR A 205 -12.71 4.31 -15.44
C THR A 205 -13.40 3.07 -14.89
N LEU A 206 -13.92 3.20 -13.67
CA LEU A 206 -14.68 2.18 -12.96
C LEU A 206 -16.12 2.65 -12.80
N LYS A 207 -17.08 1.72 -12.87
CA LYS A 207 -18.48 2.02 -12.55
C LYS A 207 -19.05 0.92 -11.65
N THR A 208 -19.79 1.32 -10.63
CA THR A 208 -20.42 0.41 -9.67
C THR A 208 -21.84 0.03 -10.11
N ALA A 209 -22.44 -0.96 -9.47
CA ALA A 209 -23.82 -1.38 -9.74
C ALA A 209 -24.83 -0.26 -9.44
N SER A 210 -24.58 0.58 -8.43
CA SER A 210 -25.42 1.75 -8.11
C SER A 210 -25.22 2.93 -9.07
N GLY A 211 -24.24 2.86 -9.98
CA GLY A 211 -23.95 3.89 -10.98
C GLY A 211 -22.87 4.90 -10.59
N LYS A 212 -22.25 4.80 -9.41
CA LYS A 212 -21.11 5.64 -9.02
C LYS A 212 -19.93 5.40 -9.95
N ILE A 213 -19.15 6.43 -10.22
CA ILE A 213 -18.02 6.39 -11.16
C ILE A 213 -16.71 6.70 -10.41
N CYS A 214 -15.63 6.02 -10.78
CA CYS A 214 -14.28 6.42 -10.39
C CYS A 214 -13.38 6.54 -11.62
N GLN A 215 -12.58 7.61 -11.65
CA GLN A 215 -11.54 7.83 -12.66
C GLN A 215 -10.17 7.78 -11.97
N ILE A 216 -9.25 6.98 -12.52
CA ILE A 216 -7.88 6.83 -12.03
C ILE A 216 -6.93 7.26 -13.15
N SER A 217 -5.93 8.10 -12.82
CA SER A 217 -4.86 8.50 -13.71
C SER A 217 -3.50 8.22 -13.07
N ASN A 218 -2.72 7.34 -13.69
CA ASN A 218 -1.38 6.99 -13.23
C ASN A 218 -0.31 7.40 -14.24
N SER A 219 0.86 7.79 -13.74
CA SER A 219 2.07 7.97 -14.53
C SER A 219 3.31 7.65 -13.69
N ARG A 220 4.29 6.99 -14.31
CA ARG A 220 5.59 6.72 -13.68
C ARG A 220 6.55 7.92 -13.80
N ARG A 221 6.03 9.14 -14.06
CA ARG A 221 6.82 10.38 -14.06
C ARG A 221 6.01 11.58 -13.58
N ALA A 222 6.50 12.23 -12.53
CA ALA A 222 6.08 13.55 -12.07
C ALA A 222 7.31 14.35 -11.66
N THR A 223 7.76 15.26 -12.53
CA THR A 223 9.00 16.03 -12.32
C THR A 223 8.93 17.00 -11.13
N TYR A 224 7.73 17.22 -10.61
CA TYR A 224 7.44 18.11 -9.48
C TYR A 224 7.29 17.36 -8.14
N GLY A 225 7.52 16.05 -8.08
CA GLY A 225 7.49 15.24 -6.87
C GLY A 225 6.43 14.15 -6.89
N TYR A 226 6.22 13.50 -5.75
CA TYR A 226 5.30 12.37 -5.60
C TYR A 226 3.85 12.88 -5.52
N ASP A 227 3.08 12.73 -6.61
CA ASP A 227 1.74 13.31 -6.76
C ASP A 227 0.65 12.29 -6.43
N GLN A 228 -0.07 12.52 -5.33
CA GLN A 228 -1.07 11.62 -4.77
C GLN A 228 -2.29 12.42 -4.33
N ARG A 229 -3.28 12.57 -5.21
CA ARG A 229 -4.47 13.40 -4.97
C ARG A 229 -5.75 12.60 -5.16
N VAL A 230 -6.74 12.91 -4.32
CA VAL A 230 -8.08 12.31 -4.37
C VAL A 230 -9.11 13.41 -4.28
N GLU A 231 -10.13 13.34 -5.15
CA GLU A 231 -11.33 14.16 -5.08
C GLU A 231 -12.56 13.25 -5.07
N VAL A 232 -13.53 13.57 -4.21
CA VAL A 232 -14.81 12.87 -4.10
C VAL A 232 -15.93 13.88 -4.23
N HIS A 233 -16.70 13.79 -5.29
CA HIS A 233 -17.90 14.58 -5.53
C HIS A 233 -19.13 13.83 -5.06
N GLY A 234 -20.02 14.51 -4.39
CA GLY A 234 -21.30 13.98 -3.90
C GLY A 234 -22.44 14.96 -4.05
N ALA A 235 -23.66 14.50 -3.82
CA ALA A 235 -24.90 15.24 -4.03
C ALA A 235 -25.01 16.56 -3.25
N LYS A 236 -24.22 16.75 -2.17
CA LYS A 236 -24.28 17.95 -1.30
C LYS A 236 -22.97 18.72 -1.23
N GLY A 237 -21.93 18.27 -1.91
CA GLY A 237 -20.61 18.90 -1.87
C GLY A 237 -19.49 18.03 -2.38
N MET A 238 -18.27 18.46 -2.13
CA MET A 238 -17.05 17.80 -2.59
C MET A 238 -16.01 17.77 -1.48
N LEU A 239 -15.25 16.68 -1.42
CA LEU A 239 -14.07 16.51 -0.56
C LEU A 239 -12.83 16.38 -1.43
N ARG A 240 -11.71 16.96 -1.01
CA ARG A 240 -10.44 16.85 -1.73
C ARG A 240 -9.28 16.66 -0.76
N ALA A 241 -8.43 15.71 -1.06
CA ALA A 241 -7.13 15.54 -0.44
C ALA A 241 -6.05 15.87 -1.48
N ASP A 242 -5.34 16.96 -1.25
CA ASP A 242 -4.23 17.42 -2.08
C ASP A 242 -2.90 16.79 -1.66
N ASN A 243 -1.84 17.08 -2.43
CA ASN A 243 -0.49 16.69 -2.09
C ASN A 243 -0.04 17.28 -0.75
N VAL A 244 0.71 16.50 0.00
CA VAL A 244 1.35 16.96 1.24
C VAL A 244 2.67 17.62 0.89
N PRO A 245 2.87 18.94 1.16
CA PRO A 245 4.14 19.61 0.92
C PRO A 245 5.20 19.22 1.96
N GLU A 246 6.47 19.44 1.66
CA GLU A 246 7.56 19.23 2.62
C GLU A 246 7.46 20.15 3.84
N HIS A 247 6.93 21.35 3.65
CA HIS A 247 6.62 22.32 4.70
C HIS A 247 5.50 23.28 4.23
N ASN A 248 4.97 24.10 5.14
CA ASN A 248 3.86 25.02 4.87
C ASN A 248 4.30 26.49 4.64
N VAL A 249 5.58 26.75 4.37
CA VAL A 249 6.08 28.09 4.08
C VAL A 249 5.80 28.43 2.63
N GLU A 250 5.17 29.59 2.39
CA GLU A 250 4.96 30.18 1.08
C GLU A 250 5.80 31.48 0.96
N LEU A 251 6.50 31.64 -0.14
CA LEU A 251 7.19 32.85 -0.48
C LEU A 251 6.31 33.72 -1.41
N SER A 252 5.95 34.90 -0.97
CA SER A 252 5.20 35.91 -1.75
C SER A 252 6.11 37.08 -2.09
N THR A 253 6.30 37.37 -3.37
CA THR A 253 7.10 38.48 -3.86
C THR A 253 6.42 39.19 -5.02
N GLY A 254 7.02 40.27 -5.55
CA GLY A 254 6.53 40.89 -6.78
C GLY A 254 6.58 39.99 -8.03
N ALA A 255 7.27 38.86 -7.99
CA ALA A 255 7.31 37.86 -9.06
C ALA A 255 6.20 36.78 -8.94
N GLY A 256 5.43 36.78 -7.84
CA GLY A 256 4.35 35.81 -7.61
C GLY A 256 4.53 35.04 -6.31
N PHE A 257 3.85 33.91 -6.25
CA PHE A 257 3.82 32.99 -5.10
C PHE A 257 4.63 31.73 -5.40
N THR A 258 5.38 31.24 -4.44
CA THR A 258 6.12 29.97 -4.51
C THR A 258 5.86 29.19 -3.24
N SER A 259 5.27 28.02 -3.36
CA SER A 259 5.02 27.07 -2.26
C SER A 259 6.12 26.01 -2.22
N ALA A 260 6.23 25.31 -1.09
CA ALA A 260 7.12 24.17 -0.96
C ALA A 260 6.78 23.05 -1.96
N PRO A 261 7.77 22.27 -2.40
CA PRO A 261 7.53 21.09 -3.21
C PRO A 261 6.70 20.04 -2.45
N THR A 262 6.10 19.12 -3.18
CA THR A 262 5.45 17.95 -2.59
C THR A 262 6.50 17.03 -1.95
N GLN A 263 6.08 16.17 -1.02
CA GLN A 263 6.95 15.13 -0.49
C GLN A 263 7.64 14.35 -1.63
N PRO A 264 8.95 14.02 -1.50
CA PRO A 264 9.72 13.50 -2.63
C PRO A 264 9.32 12.10 -3.05
N PHE A 265 8.89 11.24 -2.10
CA PHE A 265 8.54 9.85 -2.42
C PHE A 265 7.57 9.25 -1.39
N PHE A 266 7.17 7.98 -1.60
CA PHE A 266 6.19 7.31 -0.76
C PHE A 266 6.64 7.10 0.69
N LEU A 267 7.96 7.00 0.91
CA LEU A 267 8.51 6.77 2.25
C LEU A 267 8.19 7.94 3.19
N GLU A 268 8.42 9.14 2.72
CA GLU A 268 8.14 10.39 3.45
C GLU A 268 6.63 10.65 3.48
N ARG A 269 5.98 10.54 2.32
CA ARG A 269 4.55 10.82 2.16
C ARG A 269 3.66 9.94 3.04
N TYR A 270 4.01 8.67 3.20
CA TYR A 270 3.17 7.69 3.91
C TYR A 270 3.74 7.21 5.24
N ALA A 271 4.71 7.91 5.84
CA ALA A 271 5.28 7.53 7.13
C ALA A 271 4.21 7.33 8.23
N ALA A 272 3.24 8.25 8.31
CA ALA A 272 2.11 8.14 9.24
C ALA A 272 1.16 6.98 8.91
N ALA A 273 0.96 6.70 7.61
CA ALA A 273 0.11 5.61 7.16
C ALA A 273 0.68 4.24 7.54
N TYR A 274 1.97 4.00 7.28
CA TYR A 274 2.66 2.77 7.68
C TYR A 274 2.60 2.52 9.19
N ARG A 275 2.73 3.59 9.97
CA ARG A 275 2.63 3.49 11.41
C ARG A 275 1.23 3.09 11.86
N ARG A 276 0.18 3.79 11.39
CA ARG A 276 -1.21 3.52 11.76
C ARG A 276 -1.70 2.16 11.29
N GLU A 277 -1.26 1.73 10.12
CA GLU A 277 -1.55 0.42 9.57
C GLU A 277 -1.02 -0.69 10.48
N MET A 278 0.25 -0.59 10.90
CA MET A 278 0.86 -1.56 11.81
C MET A 278 0.22 -1.51 13.21
N GLU A 279 -0.09 -0.31 13.73
CA GLU A 279 -0.81 -0.13 15.00
C GLU A 279 -2.19 -0.83 14.94
N HIS A 280 -2.90 -0.69 13.82
CA HIS A 280 -4.19 -1.35 13.61
C HIS A 280 -4.05 -2.87 13.57
N PHE A 281 -3.07 -3.41 12.85
CA PHE A 281 -2.81 -4.85 12.81
C PHE A 281 -2.51 -5.40 14.20
N VAL A 282 -1.58 -4.78 14.92
CA VAL A 282 -1.19 -5.21 16.29
C VAL A 282 -2.38 -5.18 17.24
N ALA A 283 -3.20 -4.13 17.20
CA ALA A 283 -4.40 -4.03 18.00
C ALA A 283 -5.42 -5.14 17.65
N SER A 284 -5.62 -5.43 16.35
CA SER A 284 -6.52 -6.50 15.90
C SER A 284 -6.07 -7.87 16.39
N VAL A 285 -4.77 -8.16 16.35
CA VAL A 285 -4.20 -9.40 16.89
C VAL A 285 -4.39 -9.49 18.40
N ALA A 286 -4.13 -8.41 19.14
CA ALA A 286 -4.31 -8.37 20.60
C ALA A 286 -5.78 -8.56 21.02
N ASP A 287 -6.73 -8.06 20.23
CA ASP A 287 -8.17 -8.21 20.44
C ASP A 287 -8.71 -9.59 19.99
N GLY A 288 -7.87 -10.46 19.43
CA GLY A 288 -8.28 -11.77 18.89
C GLY A 288 -9.21 -11.67 17.67
N LYS A 289 -9.16 -10.56 16.92
CA LYS A 289 -9.91 -10.39 15.67
C LYS A 289 -9.24 -11.17 14.55
N VAL A 290 -10.05 -11.96 13.85
CA VAL A 290 -9.63 -12.76 12.69
C VAL A 290 -10.09 -12.10 11.40
#